data_67c78cf0253f4c3fe417b2c86193486e
#
_entry.id   67c78cf0253f4c3fe417b2c86193486e
#
_cell.length_a   1.000
_cell.length_b   1.000
_cell.length_c   1.000
_cell.angle_alpha   90.00
_cell.angle_beta   90.00
_cell.angle_gamma   90.00
#
_symmetry.space_group_name_H-M   'P 1'
#
loop_
_entity.id
_entity.type
_entity.pdbx_description
1 polymer ?
#
loop_
_entity_poly.entity_id
_entity_poly.type
_entity_poly.pdbx_seq_one_letter_code
_entity_poly.pdbx_strand_id
1 'polypeptide(L)'
;MKRIIYTLLLLYIVLFNTSAQKSVGEWSTYLAYYTTTKIAEANNHVYAVADGSLYSYNKEDNSITHYSKQTGLSDSDINFIIFNPEVNTLLITYSNGNIDLLSDSGIYNLSYLLDNSNITDKTINNIYLNKELAYLSTNFGIIVLNMAKKEIKDTYKLNKKVYSVVIDTDHIYAATAAGLIFASLDSNLLDYNEWKNYTLSSSEFGTESIRQIGLFKNNLCFLADPSDKSKTGIYYQESNGTVKNLLKNRDLKQMVIQNNKLITYTYSELYIYSSFTDRDVVNAVVINDIASLKDPNTFWIASGTSGIKGIRKNNNQYEIILENTNDNTKYPKRNYNYFMTMHENKLLVAGGGRGTDRWGRAGTLMEYEDGKWYNFNENEVNNKFRRVRDYTGIAVDPKDPEHYFISSYGEGIVEIKNNEVVQLYDHTNSALTPITYIPGLNPLDYVRIGGVTFDKEGNLWATNCEVTDALKVLKTDGTWASFGFNKFTNAHKVDKITITSNNRKWINADEGILIFDDKGTIDDKSDDESH
;
A
#
# COMPACT_ATOMS: atom_id res chain seq x y z
N MET A 1 43.67 0.93 42.68
CA MET A 1 42.48 1.69 42.25
C MET A 1 42.50 2.05 40.75
N LYS A 2 43.45 2.80 40.20
CA LYS A 2 43.45 3.18 38.77
C LYS A 2 43.36 2.01 37.77
N ARG A 3 44.07 0.88 38.00
CA ARG A 3 43.97 -0.30 37.12
C ARG A 3 42.60 -0.98 37.16
N ILE A 4 41.94 -1.01 38.29
CA ILE A 4 40.58 -1.59 38.44
C ILE A 4 39.54 -0.72 37.70
N ILE A 5 39.70 0.60 37.75
CA ILE A 5 38.82 1.55 37.02
C ILE A 5 38.98 1.39 35.51
N TYR A 6 40.21 1.23 35.02
CA TYR A 6 40.44 0.98 33.58
C TYR A 6 39.88 -0.37 33.12
N THR A 7 40.00 -1.42 33.95
CA THR A 7 39.41 -2.74 33.62
C THR A 7 37.89 -2.70 33.62
N LEU A 8 37.27 -1.98 34.58
CA LEU A 8 35.84 -1.78 34.61
C LEU A 8 35.33 -0.89 33.46
N LEU A 9 36.11 0.12 33.07
CA LEU A 9 35.75 0.97 31.90
C LEU A 9 35.88 0.18 30.58
N LEU A 10 36.87 -0.67 30.43
CA LEU A 10 37.02 -1.58 29.29
C LEU A 10 35.92 -2.63 29.24
N LEU A 11 35.51 -3.21 30.39
CA LEU A 11 34.37 -4.11 30.47
C LEU A 11 33.06 -3.39 30.10
N TYR A 12 32.91 -2.13 30.53
CA TYR A 12 31.74 -1.31 30.22
C TYR A 12 31.65 -0.98 28.70
N ILE A 13 32.78 -0.70 28.05
CA ILE A 13 32.84 -0.44 26.62
C ILE A 13 32.57 -1.71 25.79
N VAL A 14 33.01 -2.88 26.23
CA VAL A 14 32.75 -4.18 25.59
C VAL A 14 31.27 -4.58 25.70
N LEU A 15 30.59 -4.21 26.81
CA LEU A 15 29.18 -4.52 27.00
C LEU A 15 28.22 -3.67 26.14
N PHE A 16 28.68 -2.53 25.59
CA PHE A 16 27.86 -1.67 24.75
C PHE A 16 27.95 -1.93 23.25
N ASN A 17 28.85 -2.81 22.79
CA ASN A 17 29.04 -3.12 21.37
C ASN A 17 28.63 -4.55 20.98
N THR A 18 27.94 -5.27 21.82
CA THR A 18 27.31 -6.52 21.39
C THR A 18 25.94 -6.19 20.78
N SER A 19 25.90 -5.89 19.49
CA SER A 19 24.73 -6.19 18.70
C SER A 19 24.43 -7.66 18.95
N ALA A 20 23.38 -7.97 19.70
CA ALA A 20 23.01 -9.35 19.95
C ALA A 20 22.70 -9.98 18.58
N GLN A 21 23.66 -10.76 18.07
CA GLN A 21 23.46 -11.56 16.89
C GLN A 21 22.29 -12.49 17.22
N LYS A 22 21.21 -12.39 16.44
CA LYS A 22 20.04 -13.24 16.66
C LYS A 22 20.46 -14.70 16.59
N SER A 23 19.90 -15.53 17.46
CA SER A 23 20.21 -16.95 17.47
C SER A 23 19.80 -17.60 16.14
N VAL A 24 20.56 -18.57 15.68
CA VAL A 24 20.24 -19.35 14.48
C VAL A 24 18.87 -20.01 14.69
N GLY A 25 17.91 -19.72 13.77
CA GLY A 25 16.53 -20.21 13.85
C GLY A 25 15.52 -19.17 14.35
N GLU A 26 15.96 -17.99 14.79
CA GLU A 26 15.04 -16.88 15.05
C GLU A 26 14.61 -16.18 13.74
N TRP A 27 13.29 -16.06 13.57
CA TRP A 27 12.71 -15.31 12.46
C TRP A 27 12.66 -13.83 12.77
N SER A 28 12.92 -13.01 11.78
CA SER A 28 12.73 -11.56 11.83
C SER A 28 11.81 -11.12 10.71
N THR A 29 10.88 -10.25 11.04
CA THR A 29 9.98 -9.67 10.06
C THR A 29 10.42 -8.23 9.76
N TYR A 30 10.65 -7.94 8.48
CA TYR A 30 10.97 -6.61 7.99
C TYR A 30 9.80 -6.12 7.14
N LEU A 31 8.87 -5.39 7.78
CA LEU A 31 7.74 -4.76 7.11
C LEU A 31 8.00 -3.28 6.89
N ALA A 32 7.44 -2.75 5.82
CA ALA A 32 7.45 -1.32 5.56
C ALA A 32 6.42 -0.60 6.46
N TYR A 33 6.84 0.56 6.98
CA TYR A 33 6.00 1.47 7.75
C TYR A 33 6.14 2.91 7.25
N TYR A 34 6.34 3.07 5.93
CA TYR A 34 6.75 4.34 5.35
C TYR A 34 5.58 5.28 5.07
N THR A 35 4.48 4.78 4.50
CA THR A 35 3.35 5.61 4.08
C THR A 35 2.10 5.29 4.89
N THR A 36 1.80 6.12 5.89
CA THR A 36 0.63 5.96 6.75
C THR A 36 -0.65 6.35 6.02
N THR A 37 -1.60 5.41 5.95
CA THR A 37 -2.82 5.52 5.15
C THR A 37 -4.11 5.42 5.95
N LYS A 38 -4.11 4.75 7.11
CA LYS A 38 -5.26 4.59 8.01
C LYS A 38 -4.87 4.89 9.44
N ILE A 39 -5.85 5.33 10.23
CA ILE A 39 -5.63 5.67 11.64
C ILE A 39 -6.87 5.36 12.48
N ALA A 40 -6.67 4.91 13.71
CA ALA A 40 -7.72 4.72 14.70
C ALA A 40 -7.20 5.16 16.07
N GLU A 41 -7.92 6.04 16.75
CA GLU A 41 -7.63 6.41 18.13
C GLU A 41 -8.27 5.39 19.08
N ALA A 42 -7.49 4.87 20.01
CA ALA A 42 -7.92 4.05 21.13
C ALA A 42 -7.68 4.79 22.45
N ASN A 43 -7.84 4.10 23.58
CA ASN A 43 -7.68 4.71 24.90
C ASN A 43 -6.30 5.38 25.07
N ASN A 44 -5.23 4.60 25.14
CA ASN A 44 -3.88 5.11 25.33
C ASN A 44 -3.03 5.03 24.07
N HIS A 45 -3.57 4.45 22.99
CA HIS A 45 -2.85 4.24 21.76
C HIS A 45 -3.50 4.95 20.57
N VAL A 46 -2.69 5.29 19.62
CA VAL A 46 -3.12 5.63 18.26
C VAL A 46 -2.58 4.55 17.34
N TYR A 47 -3.47 3.74 16.78
CA TYR A 47 -3.12 2.72 15.81
C TYR A 47 -3.08 3.32 14.41
N ALA A 48 -2.12 2.90 13.62
CA ALA A 48 -1.97 3.34 12.25
C ALA A 48 -1.56 2.20 11.31
N VAL A 49 -2.01 2.27 10.07
CA VAL A 49 -1.59 1.38 9.00
C VAL A 49 -0.69 2.15 8.05
N ALA A 50 0.52 1.65 7.85
CA ALA A 50 1.44 2.14 6.84
C ALA A 50 1.87 0.99 5.93
N ASP A 51 1.77 1.20 4.61
CA ASP A 51 2.09 0.19 3.58
C ASP A 51 1.45 -1.19 3.86
N GLY A 52 0.23 -1.20 4.41
CA GLY A 52 -0.51 -2.41 4.77
C GLY A 52 -0.10 -3.05 6.11
N SER A 53 0.84 -2.46 6.85
CA SER A 53 1.36 -2.95 8.13
C SER A 53 0.84 -2.13 9.31
N LEU A 54 0.54 -2.77 10.44
CA LEU A 54 0.01 -2.12 11.65
C LEU A 54 1.13 -1.72 12.60
N TYR A 55 1.03 -0.50 13.13
CA TYR A 55 1.79 -0.06 14.29
C TYR A 55 0.93 0.79 15.22
N SER A 56 1.34 0.96 16.46
CA SER A 56 0.69 1.86 17.40
C SER A 56 1.69 2.82 18.03
N TYR A 57 1.22 4.02 18.29
CA TYR A 57 1.88 5.03 19.11
C TYR A 57 1.19 5.08 20.47
N ASN A 58 1.94 4.93 21.56
CA ASN A 58 1.45 5.07 22.91
C ASN A 58 1.51 6.55 23.34
N LYS A 59 0.36 7.10 23.73
CA LYS A 59 0.21 8.52 24.11
C LYS A 59 0.84 8.88 25.46
N GLU A 60 1.17 7.88 26.31
CA GLU A 60 1.72 8.10 27.66
C GLU A 60 3.25 8.19 27.65
N ASP A 61 3.92 7.27 26.94
CA ASP A 61 5.38 7.14 26.94
C ASP A 61 6.03 7.40 25.60
N ASN A 62 5.23 7.74 24.56
CA ASN A 62 5.65 7.99 23.19
C ASN A 62 6.31 6.77 22.49
N SER A 63 6.11 5.57 23.01
CA SER A 63 6.65 4.36 22.41
C SER A 63 5.87 3.94 21.17
N ILE A 64 6.56 3.26 20.24
CA ILE A 64 5.97 2.68 19.03
C ILE A 64 6.05 1.16 19.13
N THR A 65 4.93 0.50 18.91
CA THR A 65 4.82 -0.96 18.83
C THR A 65 4.41 -1.37 17.43
N HIS A 66 5.11 -2.35 16.86
CA HIS A 66 4.84 -2.90 15.54
C HIS A 66 4.15 -4.25 15.65
N TYR A 67 3.18 -4.47 14.76
CA TYR A 67 2.39 -5.71 14.72
C TYR A 67 2.63 -6.43 13.39
N SER A 68 2.77 -7.73 13.46
CA SER A 68 3.00 -8.61 12.31
C SER A 68 2.42 -10.00 12.56
N LYS A 69 2.49 -10.90 11.59
CA LYS A 69 2.16 -12.31 11.81
C LYS A 69 3.00 -12.96 12.92
N GLN A 70 4.24 -12.51 13.09
CA GLN A 70 5.11 -12.99 14.16
C GLN A 70 4.62 -12.55 15.55
N THR A 71 3.94 -11.40 15.65
CA THR A 71 3.37 -10.89 16.91
C THR A 71 1.89 -11.25 17.09
N GLY A 72 1.33 -12.09 16.22
CA GLY A 72 -0.01 -12.68 16.36
C GLY A 72 -1.07 -12.20 15.39
N LEU A 73 -0.78 -11.24 14.47
CA LEU A 73 -1.73 -10.91 13.40
C LEU A 73 -1.92 -12.13 12.48
N SER A 74 -3.15 -12.35 12.05
CA SER A 74 -3.50 -13.50 11.22
C SER A 74 -3.12 -13.33 9.76
N ASP A 75 -3.01 -12.08 9.29
CA ASP A 75 -2.67 -11.80 7.90
C ASP A 75 -1.83 -10.52 7.71
N SER A 76 -1.57 -10.16 6.47
CA SER A 76 -0.91 -8.94 6.01
C SER A 76 -1.84 -8.18 5.06
N ASP A 77 -1.47 -6.95 4.66
CA ASP A 77 -2.24 -6.09 3.77
C ASP A 77 -3.58 -5.65 4.39
N ILE A 78 -3.45 -4.87 5.47
CA ILE A 78 -4.58 -4.34 6.23
C ILE A 78 -5.29 -3.26 5.40
N ASN A 79 -6.62 -3.39 5.28
CA ASN A 79 -7.49 -2.50 4.54
C ASN A 79 -8.16 -1.45 5.44
N PHE A 80 -8.76 -1.87 6.57
CA PHE A 80 -9.38 -0.98 7.55
C PHE A 80 -8.94 -1.32 8.96
N ILE A 81 -8.89 -0.27 9.79
CA ILE A 81 -8.82 -0.36 11.24
C ILE A 81 -9.87 0.57 11.85
N ILE A 82 -10.55 0.13 12.88
CA ILE A 82 -11.46 0.96 13.67
C ILE A 82 -11.50 0.49 15.13
N PHE A 83 -11.41 1.41 16.07
CA PHE A 83 -11.48 1.07 17.48
C PHE A 83 -12.92 1.21 17.99
N ASN A 84 -13.41 0.17 18.65
CA ASN A 84 -14.71 0.18 19.32
C ASN A 84 -14.52 0.39 20.81
N PRO A 85 -14.88 1.58 21.35
CA PRO A 85 -14.69 1.89 22.77
C PRO A 85 -15.63 1.09 23.71
N GLU A 86 -16.80 0.64 23.22
CA GLU A 86 -17.76 -0.11 24.03
C GLU A 86 -17.22 -1.48 24.48
N VAL A 87 -16.37 -2.08 23.64
CA VAL A 87 -15.77 -3.41 23.90
C VAL A 87 -14.24 -3.35 24.03
N ASN A 88 -13.66 -2.15 24.05
CA ASN A 88 -12.21 -1.90 24.14
C ASN A 88 -11.40 -2.76 23.15
N THR A 89 -11.81 -2.79 21.88
CA THR A 89 -11.25 -3.69 20.87
C THR A 89 -11.04 -2.97 19.54
N LEU A 90 -9.86 -3.13 18.96
CA LEU A 90 -9.57 -2.71 17.58
C LEU A 90 -10.01 -3.81 16.61
N LEU A 91 -10.90 -3.46 15.70
CA LEU A 91 -11.26 -4.28 14.54
C LEU A 91 -10.26 -4.00 13.42
N ILE A 92 -9.67 -5.05 12.89
CA ILE A 92 -8.71 -5.03 11.78
C ILE A 92 -9.28 -5.87 10.66
N THR A 93 -9.37 -5.33 9.45
CA THR A 93 -9.78 -6.10 8.26
C THR A 93 -8.67 -6.12 7.23
N TYR A 94 -8.55 -7.23 6.51
CA TYR A 94 -7.54 -7.44 5.49
C TYR A 94 -8.14 -7.43 4.08
N SER A 95 -7.32 -7.15 3.09
CA SER A 95 -7.78 -7.07 1.68
C SER A 95 -8.36 -8.38 1.14
N ASN A 96 -7.99 -9.52 1.73
CA ASN A 96 -8.54 -10.85 1.40
C ASN A 96 -9.84 -11.21 2.14
N GLY A 97 -10.37 -10.31 2.97
CA GLY A 97 -11.58 -10.51 3.77
C GLY A 97 -11.36 -11.18 5.13
N ASN A 98 -10.11 -11.46 5.52
CA ASN A 98 -9.82 -11.91 6.89
C ASN A 98 -10.07 -10.78 7.90
N ILE A 99 -10.33 -11.13 9.17
CA ILE A 99 -10.66 -10.17 10.22
C ILE A 99 -9.95 -10.56 11.50
N ASP A 100 -9.29 -9.59 12.17
CA ASP A 100 -8.77 -9.73 13.51
C ASP A 100 -9.42 -8.75 14.48
N LEU A 101 -9.60 -9.18 15.72
CA LEU A 101 -10.00 -8.38 16.86
C LEU A 101 -8.83 -8.30 17.85
N LEU A 102 -8.19 -7.13 17.93
CA LEU A 102 -7.09 -6.86 18.85
C LEU A 102 -7.60 -6.18 20.11
N SER A 103 -7.36 -6.78 21.26
CA SER A 103 -7.69 -6.29 22.60
C SER A 103 -6.54 -6.52 23.56
N ASP A 104 -6.68 -6.07 24.82
CA ASP A 104 -5.69 -6.32 25.87
C ASP A 104 -5.48 -7.83 26.15
N SER A 105 -6.47 -8.67 25.83
CA SER A 105 -6.37 -10.13 25.97
C SER A 105 -5.66 -10.81 24.79
N GLY A 106 -5.24 -10.06 23.78
CA GLY A 106 -4.59 -10.57 22.58
C GLY A 106 -5.43 -10.40 21.33
N ILE A 107 -5.06 -11.15 20.28
CA ILE A 107 -5.68 -11.11 18.96
C ILE A 107 -6.57 -12.34 18.78
N TYR A 108 -7.79 -12.10 18.31
CA TYR A 108 -8.75 -13.14 17.96
C TYR A 108 -9.10 -13.05 16.49
N ASN A 109 -8.91 -14.14 15.74
CA ASN A 109 -9.18 -14.21 14.31
C ASN A 109 -10.59 -14.69 13.99
N LEU A 110 -11.18 -14.06 12.98
CA LEU A 110 -12.47 -14.39 12.39
C LEU A 110 -12.29 -14.58 10.88
N SER A 111 -12.05 -15.80 10.44
CA SER A 111 -11.81 -16.16 9.04
C SER A 111 -13.10 -16.39 8.21
N TYR A 112 -14.27 -16.12 8.78
CA TYR A 112 -15.57 -16.40 8.16
C TYR A 112 -15.69 -15.96 6.69
N LEU A 113 -15.31 -14.72 6.39
CA LEU A 113 -15.38 -14.20 5.02
C LEU A 113 -14.24 -14.76 4.15
N LEU A 114 -13.04 -14.92 4.74
CA LEU A 114 -11.90 -15.51 4.06
C LEU A 114 -12.18 -16.95 3.61
N ASP A 115 -12.76 -17.77 4.49
CA ASP A 115 -12.98 -19.19 4.24
C ASP A 115 -14.23 -19.47 3.39
N ASN A 116 -15.12 -18.49 3.22
CA ASN A 116 -16.35 -18.69 2.47
C ASN A 116 -16.11 -18.69 0.96
N SER A 117 -16.04 -19.90 0.37
CA SER A 117 -15.81 -20.11 -1.06
C SER A 117 -16.98 -19.63 -1.96
N ASN A 118 -18.19 -19.47 -1.39
CA ASN A 118 -19.36 -18.98 -2.14
C ASN A 118 -19.31 -17.46 -2.36
N ILE A 119 -18.43 -16.76 -1.66
CA ILE A 119 -18.24 -15.31 -1.80
C ILE A 119 -16.90 -15.09 -2.53
N THR A 120 -16.98 -14.74 -3.81
CA THR A 120 -15.81 -14.53 -4.66
C THR A 120 -15.18 -13.16 -4.42
N ASP A 121 -15.99 -12.12 -4.20
CA ASP A 121 -15.51 -10.78 -3.88
C ASP A 121 -15.67 -10.50 -2.38
N LYS A 122 -14.56 -10.48 -1.69
CA LYS A 122 -14.46 -10.33 -0.22
C LYS A 122 -14.15 -8.90 0.21
N THR A 123 -14.30 -7.94 -0.68
CA THR A 123 -13.98 -6.54 -0.42
C THR A 123 -14.92 -5.95 0.64
N ILE A 124 -14.31 -5.39 1.68
CA ILE A 124 -14.98 -4.55 2.69
C ILE A 124 -14.80 -3.10 2.28
N ASN A 125 -15.91 -2.37 2.08
CA ASN A 125 -15.92 -1.00 1.59
C ASN A 125 -15.93 0.05 2.71
N ASN A 126 -16.57 -0.27 3.83
CA ASN A 126 -16.71 0.63 5.00
C ASN A 126 -17.09 -0.17 6.23
N ILE A 127 -16.89 0.40 7.42
CA ILE A 127 -17.28 -0.16 8.71
C ILE A 127 -18.03 0.90 9.50
N TYR A 128 -19.23 0.55 9.98
CA TYR A 128 -20.02 1.37 10.89
C TYR A 128 -20.17 0.66 12.23
N LEU A 129 -19.87 1.35 13.33
CA LEU A 129 -20.01 0.82 14.67
C LEU A 129 -21.33 1.28 15.30
N ASN A 130 -22.05 0.34 15.91
CA ASN A 130 -23.22 0.64 16.74
C ASN A 130 -23.17 -0.24 18.00
N LYS A 131 -22.84 0.36 19.14
CA LYS A 131 -22.55 -0.35 20.39
C LYS A 131 -21.48 -1.43 20.16
N GLU A 132 -21.75 -2.67 20.60
CA GLU A 132 -20.84 -3.81 20.42
C GLU A 132 -20.83 -4.39 18.99
N LEU A 133 -21.67 -3.88 18.08
CA LEU A 133 -21.80 -4.40 16.72
C LEU A 133 -21.01 -3.56 15.72
N ALA A 134 -20.37 -4.26 14.79
CA ALA A 134 -19.76 -3.67 13.60
C ALA A 134 -20.52 -4.13 12.35
N TYR A 135 -20.95 -3.15 11.53
CA TYR A 135 -21.61 -3.39 10.26
C TYR A 135 -20.60 -3.17 9.13
N LEU A 136 -20.21 -4.26 8.48
CA LEU A 136 -19.22 -4.25 7.41
C LEU A 136 -19.95 -4.18 6.07
N SER A 137 -19.81 -3.06 5.37
CA SER A 137 -20.33 -2.86 4.02
C SER A 137 -19.48 -3.62 3.02
N THR A 138 -20.08 -4.49 2.20
CA THR A 138 -19.38 -5.35 1.24
C THR A 138 -19.92 -5.20 -0.18
N ASN A 139 -19.29 -5.85 -1.15
CA ASN A 139 -19.76 -5.84 -2.54
C ASN A 139 -21.00 -6.73 -2.78
N PHE A 140 -21.49 -7.45 -1.77
CA PHE A 140 -22.69 -8.30 -1.87
C PHE A 140 -23.78 -7.96 -0.84
N GLY A 141 -23.49 -7.10 0.14
CA GLY A 141 -24.42 -6.76 1.21
C GLY A 141 -23.72 -6.26 2.47
N ILE A 142 -24.25 -6.64 3.64
CA ILE A 142 -23.77 -6.18 4.95
C ILE A 142 -23.51 -7.39 5.83
N ILE A 143 -22.32 -7.47 6.42
CA ILE A 143 -21.98 -8.43 7.48
C ILE A 143 -22.11 -7.73 8.83
N VAL A 144 -22.83 -8.32 9.76
CA VAL A 144 -22.96 -7.83 11.13
C VAL A 144 -22.11 -8.68 12.05
N LEU A 145 -21.06 -8.09 12.58
CA LEU A 145 -20.13 -8.69 13.51
C LEU A 145 -20.47 -8.28 14.95
N ASN A 146 -20.70 -9.22 15.85
CA ASN A 146 -20.72 -8.95 17.28
C ASN A 146 -19.28 -9.03 17.82
N MET A 147 -18.69 -7.86 18.11
CA MET A 147 -17.31 -7.78 18.56
C MET A 147 -17.13 -8.30 20.01
N ALA A 148 -18.15 -8.14 20.86
CA ALA A 148 -18.10 -8.66 22.25
C ALA A 148 -18.13 -10.18 22.29
N LYS A 149 -18.97 -10.80 21.45
CA LYS A 149 -19.08 -12.26 21.33
C LYS A 149 -18.06 -12.87 20.39
N LYS A 150 -17.37 -12.05 19.58
CA LYS A 150 -16.39 -12.47 18.58
C LYS A 150 -16.99 -13.44 17.54
N GLU A 151 -18.17 -13.10 17.01
CA GLU A 151 -18.91 -13.93 16.06
C GLU A 151 -19.62 -13.10 15.00
N ILE A 152 -19.84 -13.66 13.82
CA ILE A 152 -20.74 -13.07 12.84
C ILE A 152 -22.18 -13.30 13.32
N LYS A 153 -22.88 -12.22 13.60
CA LYS A 153 -24.27 -12.25 14.06
C LYS A 153 -25.22 -12.52 12.90
N ASP A 154 -25.09 -11.72 11.80
CA ASP A 154 -25.98 -11.75 10.66
C ASP A 154 -25.21 -11.45 9.37
N THR A 155 -25.80 -11.83 8.22
CA THR A 155 -25.32 -11.43 6.89
C THR A 155 -26.52 -11.06 6.03
N TYR A 156 -26.71 -9.75 5.78
CA TYR A 156 -27.78 -9.24 4.92
C TYR A 156 -27.31 -9.29 3.47
N LYS A 157 -27.79 -10.30 2.73
CA LYS A 157 -27.47 -10.52 1.31
C LYS A 157 -28.32 -9.62 0.43
N LEU A 158 -27.80 -8.47 0.05
CA LEU A 158 -28.50 -7.49 -0.76
C LEU A 158 -28.24 -7.64 -2.26
N ASN A 159 -27.31 -8.52 -2.65
CA ASN A 159 -26.87 -8.73 -4.03
C ASN A 159 -26.47 -7.42 -4.74
N LYS A 160 -25.97 -6.47 -3.96
CA LYS A 160 -25.55 -5.14 -4.39
C LYS A 160 -24.32 -4.72 -3.61
N LYS A 161 -23.46 -3.95 -4.27
CA LYS A 161 -22.36 -3.28 -3.59
C LYS A 161 -22.94 -2.24 -2.62
N VAL A 162 -22.58 -2.37 -1.34
CA VAL A 162 -22.88 -1.41 -0.28
C VAL A 162 -21.64 -0.58 -0.04
N TYR A 163 -21.77 0.74 -0.11
CA TYR A 163 -20.68 1.67 0.14
C TYR A 163 -20.55 2.04 1.61
N SER A 164 -21.67 2.24 2.29
CA SER A 164 -21.72 2.71 3.68
C SER A 164 -23.10 2.43 4.29
N VAL A 165 -23.12 2.28 5.61
CA VAL A 165 -24.32 2.01 6.42
C VAL A 165 -24.39 3.02 7.55
N VAL A 166 -25.61 3.39 7.96
CA VAL A 166 -25.89 4.09 9.20
C VAL A 166 -27.21 3.61 9.80
N ILE A 167 -27.35 3.70 11.10
CA ILE A 167 -28.55 3.31 11.85
C ILE A 167 -29.03 4.51 12.67
N ASP A 168 -30.30 4.84 12.57
CA ASP A 168 -31.01 5.75 13.47
C ASP A 168 -31.79 4.97 14.54
N THR A 169 -32.79 5.60 15.18
CA THR A 169 -33.63 4.95 16.18
C THR A 169 -34.47 3.80 15.64
N ASP A 170 -34.92 3.89 14.40
CA ASP A 170 -36.00 3.03 13.83
C ASP A 170 -35.55 2.28 12.59
N HIS A 171 -34.52 2.76 11.90
CA HIS A 171 -34.11 2.27 10.60
C HIS A 171 -32.63 2.05 10.45
N ILE A 172 -32.28 1.11 9.57
CA ILE A 172 -30.96 0.98 8.97
C ILE A 172 -31.01 1.51 7.54
N TYR A 173 -30.03 2.34 7.18
CA TYR A 173 -29.85 2.90 5.84
C TYR A 173 -28.57 2.38 5.21
N ALA A 174 -28.61 2.07 3.92
CA ALA A 174 -27.46 1.62 3.16
C ALA A 174 -27.33 2.39 1.84
N ALA A 175 -26.21 3.06 1.66
CA ALA A 175 -25.80 3.62 0.38
C ALA A 175 -25.27 2.49 -0.52
N THR A 176 -25.91 2.25 -1.66
CA THR A 176 -25.56 1.16 -2.57
C THR A 176 -25.23 1.68 -3.97
N ALA A 177 -24.64 0.81 -4.80
CA ALA A 177 -24.39 1.13 -6.21
C ALA A 177 -25.69 1.38 -7.02
N ALA A 178 -26.84 0.90 -6.52
CA ALA A 178 -28.14 1.07 -7.15
C ALA A 178 -28.99 2.18 -6.49
N GLY A 179 -28.45 2.93 -5.54
CA GLY A 179 -29.12 3.99 -4.81
C GLY A 179 -29.17 3.75 -3.30
N LEU A 180 -29.84 4.66 -2.61
CA LEU A 180 -30.04 4.58 -1.16
C LEU A 180 -31.24 3.67 -0.85
N ILE A 181 -31.03 2.72 0.04
CA ILE A 181 -32.08 1.83 0.55
C ILE A 181 -32.16 1.89 2.07
N PHE A 182 -33.29 1.49 2.62
CA PHE A 182 -33.48 1.42 4.08
C PHE A 182 -34.42 0.29 4.46
N ALA A 183 -34.35 -0.14 5.71
CA ALA A 183 -35.30 -1.09 6.30
C ALA A 183 -35.58 -0.72 7.75
N SER A 184 -36.76 -1.09 8.28
CA SER A 184 -37.06 -0.95 9.71
C SER A 184 -36.24 -1.93 10.53
N LEU A 185 -35.71 -1.50 11.68
CA LEU A 185 -35.01 -2.38 12.61
C LEU A 185 -35.93 -3.45 13.22
N ASP A 186 -37.24 -3.24 13.21
CA ASP A 186 -38.24 -4.23 13.69
C ASP A 186 -38.62 -5.25 12.63
N SER A 187 -38.18 -5.10 11.37
CA SER A 187 -38.43 -6.04 10.29
C SER A 187 -37.40 -7.16 10.21
N ASN A 188 -37.65 -8.19 9.43
CA ASN A 188 -36.68 -9.24 9.16
C ASN A 188 -35.62 -8.75 8.15
N LEU A 189 -34.53 -8.19 8.64
CA LEU A 189 -33.44 -7.65 7.80
C LEU A 189 -32.72 -8.70 6.94
N LEU A 190 -32.93 -10.01 7.18
CA LEU A 190 -32.45 -11.09 6.31
C LEU A 190 -33.29 -11.25 5.05
N ASP A 191 -34.54 -10.76 5.06
CA ASP A 191 -35.39 -10.73 3.87
C ASP A 191 -35.09 -9.49 3.03
N TYR A 192 -34.60 -9.71 1.82
CA TYR A 192 -34.32 -8.62 0.86
C TYR A 192 -35.55 -7.75 0.58
N ASN A 193 -36.79 -8.30 0.64
CA ASN A 193 -38.03 -7.58 0.36
C ASN A 193 -38.37 -6.51 1.41
N GLU A 194 -37.79 -6.58 2.59
CA GLU A 194 -37.91 -5.56 3.64
C GLU A 194 -37.09 -4.30 3.35
N TRP A 195 -36.11 -4.39 2.47
CA TRP A 195 -35.26 -3.27 2.08
C TRP A 195 -35.90 -2.47 0.95
N LYS A 196 -36.30 -1.24 1.24
CA LYS A 196 -37.01 -0.35 0.33
C LYS A 196 -36.11 0.76 -0.20
N ASN A 197 -36.38 1.25 -1.39
CA ASN A 197 -35.68 2.41 -1.93
C ASN A 197 -36.02 3.66 -1.12
N TYR A 198 -34.99 4.41 -0.75
CA TYR A 198 -35.14 5.70 -0.09
C TYR A 198 -35.09 6.82 -1.12
N THR A 199 -36.12 7.63 -1.17
CA THR A 199 -36.21 8.75 -2.12
C THR A 199 -35.71 10.03 -1.47
N LEU A 200 -34.75 10.70 -2.11
CA LEU A 200 -34.31 12.03 -1.74
C LEU A 200 -34.87 13.07 -2.70
N SER A 201 -35.43 14.14 -2.17
CA SER A 201 -35.81 15.31 -2.96
C SER A 201 -34.60 16.19 -3.20
N SER A 202 -33.75 15.78 -4.15
CA SER A 202 -32.56 16.54 -4.54
C SER A 202 -32.52 16.74 -6.05
N SER A 203 -32.27 17.98 -6.49
CA SER A 203 -31.96 18.32 -7.88
C SER A 203 -30.48 18.27 -8.19
N GLU A 204 -29.64 18.09 -7.16
CA GLU A 204 -28.15 18.14 -7.28
C GLU A 204 -27.58 16.80 -7.72
N PHE A 205 -28.15 15.68 -7.23
CA PHE A 205 -27.64 14.32 -7.48
C PHE A 205 -28.74 13.26 -7.29
N GLY A 206 -28.57 12.11 -7.92
CA GLY A 206 -29.33 10.90 -7.64
C GLY A 206 -28.76 10.11 -6.47
N THR A 207 -29.56 9.26 -5.83
CA THR A 207 -29.17 8.47 -4.66
C THR A 207 -28.04 7.47 -4.97
N GLU A 208 -27.88 7.05 -6.22
CA GLU A 208 -26.79 6.19 -6.72
C GLU A 208 -25.41 6.86 -6.63
N SER A 209 -25.37 8.18 -6.49
CA SER A 209 -24.12 8.95 -6.32
C SER A 209 -23.62 8.99 -4.89
N ILE A 210 -24.41 8.51 -3.91
CA ILE A 210 -24.02 8.54 -2.50
C ILE A 210 -22.96 7.49 -2.24
N ARG A 211 -21.82 7.92 -1.69
CA ARG A 211 -20.68 7.07 -1.32
C ARG A 211 -20.58 6.82 0.17
N GLN A 212 -20.98 7.79 0.97
CA GLN A 212 -21.05 7.64 2.43
C GLN A 212 -22.32 8.28 2.98
N ILE A 213 -22.83 7.66 4.04
CA ILE A 213 -23.99 8.13 4.80
C ILE A 213 -23.66 8.13 6.29
N GLY A 214 -24.18 9.08 7.02
CA GLY A 214 -24.00 9.20 8.46
C GLY A 214 -25.09 10.04 9.12
N LEU A 215 -25.14 10.03 10.44
CA LEU A 215 -26.05 10.85 11.23
C LEU A 215 -25.28 11.94 11.97
N PHE A 216 -25.59 13.20 11.67
CA PHE A 216 -25.05 14.34 12.38
C PHE A 216 -26.20 15.23 12.88
N LYS A 217 -26.23 15.48 14.20
CA LYS A 217 -27.32 16.26 14.83
C LYS A 217 -28.71 15.73 14.44
N ASN A 218 -28.87 14.40 14.43
CA ASN A 218 -30.09 13.68 14.05
C ASN A 218 -30.57 13.88 12.60
N ASN A 219 -29.72 14.40 11.72
CA ASN A 219 -30.01 14.51 10.30
C ASN A 219 -29.13 13.52 9.51
N LEU A 220 -29.72 12.92 8.48
CA LEU A 220 -28.97 12.14 7.51
C LEU A 220 -28.04 13.04 6.72
N CYS A 221 -26.75 12.70 6.71
CA CYS A 221 -25.70 13.38 5.97
C CYS A 221 -25.14 12.46 4.90
N PHE A 222 -24.76 13.01 3.77
CA PHE A 222 -24.32 12.27 2.60
C PHE A 222 -23.04 12.86 2.03
N LEU A 223 -22.05 12.02 1.74
CA LEU A 223 -21.01 12.34 0.78
C LEU A 223 -21.50 11.84 -0.60
N ALA A 224 -21.88 12.76 -1.47
CA ALA A 224 -22.29 12.46 -2.83
C ALA A 224 -21.16 12.74 -3.83
N ASP A 225 -20.92 11.80 -4.75
CA ASP A 225 -19.92 11.89 -5.82
C ASP A 225 -20.58 11.57 -7.18
N PRO A 226 -21.38 12.50 -7.73
CA PRO A 226 -22.04 12.32 -9.02
C PRO A 226 -21.06 12.43 -10.20
N SER A 227 -21.54 12.08 -11.40
CA SER A 227 -20.75 12.20 -12.63
C SER A 227 -20.34 13.65 -12.92
N ASP A 228 -21.24 14.60 -12.65
CA ASP A 228 -20.93 16.03 -12.64
C ASP A 228 -20.16 16.39 -11.37
N LYS A 229 -18.84 16.43 -11.48
CA LYS A 229 -17.92 16.66 -10.34
C LYS A 229 -18.09 18.02 -9.68
N SER A 230 -18.73 18.99 -10.31
CA SER A 230 -19.07 20.28 -9.68
C SER A 230 -20.09 20.14 -8.56
N LYS A 231 -20.80 19.02 -8.51
CA LYS A 231 -21.81 18.68 -7.50
C LYS A 231 -21.29 17.72 -6.43
N THR A 232 -20.05 17.26 -6.51
CA THR A 232 -19.43 16.45 -5.45
C THR A 232 -19.39 17.26 -4.15
N GLY A 233 -19.86 16.68 -3.04
CA GLY A 233 -19.90 17.42 -1.79
C GLY A 233 -20.57 16.68 -0.63
N ILE A 234 -20.62 17.37 0.50
CA ILE A 234 -21.38 16.98 1.68
C ILE A 234 -22.74 17.65 1.63
N TYR A 235 -23.77 16.85 1.83
CA TYR A 235 -25.17 17.27 1.88
C TYR A 235 -25.81 16.73 3.14
N TYR A 236 -26.90 17.35 3.59
CA TYR A 236 -27.71 16.85 4.68
C TYR A 236 -29.21 17.03 4.38
N GLN A 237 -30.04 16.17 4.96
CA GLN A 237 -31.46 16.23 4.86
C GLN A 237 -32.06 16.84 6.13
N GLU A 238 -32.82 17.92 6.00
CA GLU A 238 -33.60 18.50 7.09
C GLU A 238 -34.80 17.63 7.44
N SER A 239 -35.40 17.85 8.61
CA SER A 239 -36.58 17.11 9.09
C SER A 239 -37.82 17.24 8.18
N ASN A 240 -37.89 18.30 7.38
CA ASN A 240 -38.92 18.51 6.37
C ASN A 240 -38.67 17.77 5.04
N GLY A 241 -37.60 16.97 4.97
CA GLY A 241 -37.19 16.22 3.78
C GLY A 241 -36.33 17.01 2.78
N THR A 242 -36.12 18.31 3.00
CA THR A 242 -35.30 19.15 2.09
C THR A 242 -33.83 18.77 2.20
N VAL A 243 -33.17 18.56 1.06
CA VAL A 243 -31.73 18.32 0.98
C VAL A 243 -30.99 19.64 0.78
N LYS A 244 -30.03 19.91 1.65
CA LYS A 244 -29.17 21.10 1.59
C LYS A 244 -27.73 20.72 1.39
N ASN A 245 -27.01 21.56 0.67
CA ASN A 245 -25.56 21.45 0.55
C ASN A 245 -24.87 22.07 1.78
N LEU A 246 -23.90 21.32 2.34
CA LEU A 246 -23.04 21.80 3.42
C LEU A 246 -21.68 22.24 2.90
N LEU A 247 -21.10 21.49 1.96
CA LEU A 247 -19.81 21.78 1.35
C LEU A 247 -19.74 21.17 -0.04
N LYS A 248 -19.44 21.98 -1.07
CA LYS A 248 -19.10 21.50 -2.41
C LYS A 248 -17.57 21.55 -2.59
N ASN A 249 -16.98 20.41 -2.82
CA ASN A 249 -15.57 20.29 -3.19
C ASN A 249 -15.34 18.92 -3.84
N ARG A 250 -14.86 18.92 -5.08
CA ARG A 250 -14.63 17.71 -5.89
C ARG A 250 -13.54 16.77 -5.33
N ASP A 251 -12.66 17.30 -4.48
CA ASP A 251 -11.47 16.60 -3.97
C ASP A 251 -11.73 15.97 -2.58
N LEU A 252 -12.98 16.02 -2.09
CA LEU A 252 -13.36 15.38 -0.83
C LEU A 252 -13.15 13.87 -0.89
N LYS A 253 -12.48 13.34 0.14
CA LYS A 253 -12.13 11.93 0.23
C LYS A 253 -13.09 11.12 1.08
N GLN A 254 -13.48 11.66 2.24
CA GLN A 254 -14.25 10.92 3.23
C GLN A 254 -15.06 11.86 4.11
N MET A 255 -16.17 11.34 4.65
CA MET A 255 -16.96 11.94 5.71
C MET A 255 -16.90 11.04 6.94
N VAL A 256 -16.53 11.59 8.09
CA VAL A 256 -16.42 10.90 9.37
C VAL A 256 -17.29 11.64 10.40
N ILE A 257 -18.08 10.90 11.17
CA ILE A 257 -18.86 11.47 12.27
C ILE A 257 -18.37 10.85 13.58
N GLN A 258 -17.66 11.65 14.36
CA GLN A 258 -17.08 11.25 15.63
C GLN A 258 -17.16 12.41 16.63
N ASN A 259 -17.24 12.12 17.91
CA ASN A 259 -17.33 13.11 18.97
C ASN A 259 -18.35 14.22 18.73
N ASN A 260 -19.52 13.85 18.19
CA ASN A 260 -20.60 14.79 17.84
C ASN A 260 -20.17 15.91 16.86
N LYS A 261 -19.15 15.62 16.03
CA LYS A 261 -18.66 16.47 14.93
C LYS A 261 -18.78 15.73 13.60
N LEU A 262 -19.08 16.48 12.55
CA LEU A 262 -18.93 16.01 11.19
C LEU A 262 -17.59 16.51 10.64
N ILE A 263 -16.75 15.58 10.24
CA ILE A 263 -15.40 15.82 9.76
C ILE A 263 -15.33 15.37 8.32
N THR A 264 -14.80 16.21 7.45
CA THR A 264 -14.52 15.83 6.07
C THR A 264 -13.20 16.47 5.64
N TYR A 265 -12.53 15.90 4.64
CA TYR A 265 -11.22 16.39 4.24
C TYR A 265 -10.91 16.13 2.76
N THR A 266 -10.04 16.98 2.24
CA THR A 266 -9.31 16.78 0.98
C THR A 266 -7.92 16.21 1.29
N TYR A 267 -7.02 16.23 0.33
CA TYR A 267 -5.62 15.86 0.57
C TYR A 267 -4.90 16.84 1.50
N SER A 268 -5.32 18.12 1.56
CA SER A 268 -4.60 19.20 2.25
C SER A 268 -5.45 20.06 3.18
N GLU A 269 -6.77 19.86 3.20
CA GLU A 269 -7.69 20.67 4.01
C GLU A 269 -8.59 19.77 4.83
N LEU A 270 -8.73 20.10 6.10
CA LEU A 270 -9.60 19.44 7.07
C LEU A 270 -10.73 20.40 7.45
N TYR A 271 -11.97 19.96 7.28
CA TYR A 271 -13.18 20.68 7.63
C TYR A 271 -13.85 19.99 8.82
N ILE A 272 -14.02 20.71 9.93
CA ILE A 272 -14.57 20.21 11.18
C ILE A 272 -15.83 21.00 11.51
N TYR A 273 -17.00 20.37 11.40
CA TYR A 273 -18.28 20.97 11.69
C TYR A 273 -18.75 20.64 13.12
N SER A 274 -18.99 21.67 13.93
CA SER A 274 -19.65 21.56 15.22
C SER A 274 -21.18 21.65 15.10
N SER A 275 -21.66 22.34 14.06
CA SER A 275 -23.05 22.41 13.61
C SER A 275 -23.08 22.60 12.08
N PHE A 276 -24.27 22.65 11.46
CA PHE A 276 -24.39 22.92 10.03
C PHE A 276 -23.99 24.35 9.62
N THR A 277 -23.86 25.26 10.58
CA THR A 277 -23.48 26.67 10.35
C THR A 277 -22.14 27.07 10.92
N ASP A 278 -21.52 26.18 11.71
CA ASP A 278 -20.25 26.44 12.40
C ASP A 278 -19.21 25.40 12.02
N ARG A 279 -18.11 25.84 11.43
CA ARG A 279 -17.00 24.98 11.02
C ARG A 279 -15.65 25.62 11.23
N ASP A 280 -14.69 24.79 11.56
CA ASP A 280 -13.27 25.12 11.44
C ASP A 280 -12.70 24.57 10.13
N VAL A 281 -11.69 25.26 9.61
CA VAL A 281 -10.89 24.80 8.48
C VAL A 281 -9.43 24.78 8.91
N VAL A 282 -8.79 23.61 8.77
CA VAL A 282 -7.38 23.43 9.12
C VAL A 282 -6.62 23.04 7.86
N ASN A 283 -5.63 23.82 7.49
CA ASN A 283 -4.69 23.46 6.44
C ASN A 283 -3.67 22.48 7.01
N ALA A 284 -3.60 21.31 6.43
CA ALA A 284 -2.63 20.28 6.79
C ALA A 284 -2.00 19.72 5.52
N VAL A 285 -0.76 19.28 5.63
CA VAL A 285 -0.09 18.64 4.50
C VAL A 285 -0.31 17.15 4.60
N VAL A 286 -0.93 16.57 3.59
CA VAL A 286 -1.25 15.13 3.47
C VAL A 286 -2.21 14.63 4.55
N ILE A 287 -3.47 14.48 4.17
CA ILE A 287 -4.51 13.82 4.99
C ILE A 287 -4.99 12.58 4.23
N ASN A 288 -4.63 11.41 4.73
CA ASN A 288 -5.12 10.13 4.20
C ASN A 288 -6.30 9.59 4.99
N ASP A 289 -6.29 9.78 6.31
CA ASP A 289 -7.36 9.36 7.21
C ASP A 289 -7.32 10.16 8.51
N ILE A 290 -8.39 10.14 9.30
CA ILE A 290 -8.52 10.92 10.53
C ILE A 290 -9.28 10.13 11.60
N ALA A 291 -8.87 10.30 12.86
CA ALA A 291 -9.55 9.78 14.04
C ALA A 291 -9.63 10.83 15.14
N SER A 292 -10.75 10.82 15.89
CA SER A 292 -10.97 11.63 17.10
C SER A 292 -11.95 10.89 18.00
N LEU A 293 -11.49 10.35 19.11
CA LEU A 293 -12.32 9.51 19.98
C LEU A 293 -12.57 10.13 21.35
N LYS A 294 -11.52 10.45 22.11
CA LYS A 294 -11.62 10.86 23.51
C LYS A 294 -11.86 12.35 23.69
N ASP A 295 -11.04 13.15 23.05
CA ASP A 295 -11.06 14.60 23.17
C ASP A 295 -11.62 15.22 21.88
N PRO A 296 -12.78 15.88 21.91
CA PRO A 296 -13.40 16.48 20.73
C PRO A 296 -12.57 17.62 20.11
N ASN A 297 -11.52 18.06 20.79
CA ASN A 297 -10.58 19.06 20.29
C ASN A 297 -9.28 18.47 19.75
N THR A 298 -9.06 17.16 19.93
CA THR A 298 -7.86 16.47 19.45
C THR A 298 -8.18 15.58 18.25
N PHE A 299 -7.35 15.69 17.22
CA PHE A 299 -7.49 14.93 15.98
C PHE A 299 -6.16 14.28 15.64
N TRP A 300 -6.23 13.00 15.29
CA TRP A 300 -5.11 12.20 14.82
C TRP A 300 -5.23 11.99 13.32
N ILE A 301 -4.16 12.23 12.60
CA ILE A 301 -4.13 12.25 11.13
C ILE A 301 -3.12 11.22 10.63
N ALA A 302 -3.54 10.37 9.71
CA ALA A 302 -2.65 9.57 8.88
C ALA A 302 -2.02 10.48 7.82
N SER A 303 -0.76 10.89 8.03
CA SER A 303 -0.12 11.95 7.26
C SER A 303 0.91 11.42 6.24
N GLY A 304 0.61 10.31 5.58
CA GLY A 304 1.47 9.74 4.55
C GLY A 304 2.88 9.44 5.06
N THR A 305 3.89 9.96 4.38
CA THR A 305 5.30 9.77 4.74
C THR A 305 5.72 10.47 6.04
N SER A 306 4.91 11.38 6.55
CA SER A 306 5.12 12.00 7.87
C SER A 306 4.59 11.15 9.03
N GLY A 307 3.99 9.99 8.76
CA GLY A 307 3.50 9.07 9.79
C GLY A 307 2.20 9.54 10.46
N ILE A 308 2.14 9.44 11.78
CA ILE A 308 1.02 9.93 12.59
C ILE A 308 1.27 11.40 12.93
N LYS A 309 0.26 12.23 12.73
CA LYS A 309 0.25 13.63 13.15
C LYS A 309 -0.91 13.86 14.13
N GLY A 310 -0.62 14.46 15.28
CA GLY A 310 -1.63 14.89 16.26
C GLY A 310 -1.81 16.40 16.23
N ILE A 311 -3.04 16.87 16.16
CA ILE A 311 -3.39 18.30 16.28
C ILE A 311 -4.44 18.49 17.38
N ARG A 312 -4.36 19.62 18.09
CA ARG A 312 -5.32 19.98 19.12
C ARG A 312 -5.78 21.43 18.95
N LYS A 313 -7.09 21.66 19.11
CA LYS A 313 -7.64 23.00 19.16
C LYS A 313 -7.41 23.61 20.53
N ASN A 314 -6.70 24.75 20.59
CA ASN A 314 -6.43 25.53 21.77
C ASN A 314 -6.73 27.00 21.46
N ASN A 315 -7.62 27.65 22.24
CA ASN A 315 -7.99 29.06 22.06
C ASN A 315 -8.33 29.46 20.60
N ASN A 316 -9.14 28.65 19.92
CA ASN A 316 -9.54 28.81 18.51
C ASN A 316 -8.42 28.64 17.48
N GLN A 317 -7.25 28.17 17.87
CA GLN A 317 -6.15 27.79 16.97
C GLN A 317 -5.85 26.31 17.08
N TYR A 318 -5.38 25.71 15.98
CA TYR A 318 -4.90 24.33 15.99
C TYR A 318 -3.39 24.31 16.11
N GLU A 319 -2.91 23.61 17.12
CA GLU A 319 -1.48 23.38 17.37
C GLU A 319 -1.12 21.92 17.10
N ILE A 320 0.10 21.69 16.63
CA ILE A 320 0.64 20.32 16.46
C ILE A 320 1.09 19.83 17.82
N ILE A 321 0.52 18.71 18.28
CA ILE A 321 0.88 18.05 19.55
C ILE A 321 1.78 16.83 19.33
N LEU A 322 1.80 16.29 18.12
CA LEU A 322 2.69 15.21 17.71
C LEU A 322 2.99 15.36 16.22
N GLU A 323 4.26 15.24 15.88
CA GLU A 323 4.73 15.01 14.54
C GLU A 323 5.68 13.82 14.58
N ASN A 324 5.19 12.66 14.16
CA ASN A 324 6.01 11.46 14.15
C ASN A 324 6.83 11.44 12.86
N THR A 325 8.14 11.47 13.01
CA THR A 325 9.05 11.21 11.91
C THR A 325 9.36 9.73 11.89
N ASN A 326 8.93 9.03 10.84
CA ASN A 326 9.35 7.66 10.60
C ASN A 326 10.88 7.61 10.46
N ASP A 327 11.51 6.73 11.22
CA ASP A 327 12.93 6.43 11.06
C ASP A 327 13.11 5.49 9.84
N ASN A 328 13.38 6.10 8.70
CA ASN A 328 13.51 5.40 7.42
C ASN A 328 14.68 4.41 7.35
N THR A 329 15.56 4.40 8.36
CA THR A 329 16.71 3.48 8.41
C THR A 329 16.38 2.15 9.07
N LYS A 330 15.23 2.04 9.75
CA LYS A 330 14.84 0.81 10.47
C LYS A 330 14.02 -0.15 9.62
N TYR A 331 13.43 0.31 8.53
CA TYR A 331 12.45 -0.47 7.78
C TYR A 331 12.65 -0.34 6.28
N PRO A 332 12.30 -1.40 5.50
CA PRO A 332 12.24 -1.29 4.05
C PRO A 332 11.17 -0.28 3.65
N LYS A 333 11.33 0.33 2.49
CA LYS A 333 10.39 1.34 1.99
C LYS A 333 9.04 0.76 1.55
N ARG A 334 9.05 -0.49 1.07
CA ARG A 334 7.88 -1.15 0.48
C ARG A 334 7.78 -2.62 0.92
N ASN A 335 6.56 -3.15 0.94
CA ASN A 335 6.27 -4.56 1.23
C ASN A 335 6.19 -5.44 -0.04
N TYR A 336 6.39 -4.90 -1.23
CA TYR A 336 6.38 -5.70 -2.46
C TYR A 336 7.80 -5.95 -2.96
N ASN A 337 8.35 -7.09 -2.55
CA ASN A 337 9.69 -7.54 -2.89
C ASN A 337 9.57 -8.53 -4.04
N TYR A 338 10.08 -8.19 -5.23
CA TYR A 338 9.99 -9.06 -6.39
C TYR A 338 11.28 -9.85 -6.63
N PHE A 339 12.42 -9.21 -6.43
CA PHE A 339 13.71 -9.84 -6.60
C PHE A 339 14.66 -9.44 -5.48
N MET A 340 15.47 -10.39 -5.02
CA MET A 340 16.50 -10.16 -3.99
C MET A 340 17.79 -10.81 -4.41
N THR A 341 18.90 -10.15 -4.10
CA THR A 341 20.25 -10.71 -4.28
C THR A 341 21.14 -10.27 -3.12
N MET A 342 22.11 -11.14 -2.79
CA MET A 342 23.17 -10.81 -1.83
C MET A 342 24.45 -10.46 -2.59
N HIS A 343 25.08 -9.39 -2.17
CA HIS A 343 26.43 -9.06 -2.58
C HIS A 343 27.24 -8.80 -1.31
N GLU A 344 28.25 -9.63 -1.05
CA GLU A 344 28.98 -9.64 0.23
C GLU A 344 28.00 -9.71 1.43
N ASN A 345 27.98 -8.69 2.31
CA ASN A 345 27.08 -8.62 3.46
C ASN A 345 25.83 -7.76 3.21
N LYS A 346 25.65 -7.25 1.99
CA LYS A 346 24.57 -6.36 1.60
C LYS A 346 23.45 -7.16 0.91
N LEU A 347 22.22 -7.10 1.44
CA LEU A 347 21.02 -7.59 0.77
C LEU A 347 20.43 -6.47 -0.08
N LEU A 348 20.30 -6.71 -1.36
CA LEU A 348 19.67 -5.80 -2.32
C LEU A 348 18.29 -6.33 -2.68
N VAL A 349 17.28 -5.47 -2.63
CA VAL A 349 15.88 -5.81 -2.88
C VAL A 349 15.29 -4.89 -3.94
N ALA A 350 14.82 -5.46 -5.06
CA ALA A 350 14.06 -4.76 -6.08
C ALA A 350 12.57 -4.83 -5.74
N GLY A 351 11.98 -3.69 -5.44
CA GLY A 351 10.54 -3.51 -5.27
C GLY A 351 9.89 -3.18 -6.61
N GLY A 352 8.90 -3.97 -7.01
CA GLY A 352 8.20 -3.82 -8.27
C GLY A 352 7.41 -5.06 -8.60
N GLY A 353 7.61 -5.62 -9.78
CA GLY A 353 7.09 -6.91 -10.18
C GLY A 353 6.31 -6.90 -11.49
N ARG A 354 6.02 -8.10 -11.94
CA ARG A 354 5.21 -8.34 -13.14
C ARG A 354 4.36 -9.60 -12.99
N GLY A 355 3.25 -9.65 -13.71
CA GLY A 355 2.51 -10.87 -14.01
C GLY A 355 2.63 -11.19 -15.49
N THR A 356 1.49 -11.43 -16.12
CA THR A 356 1.39 -11.49 -17.59
C THR A 356 1.66 -10.14 -18.23
N ASP A 357 1.43 -9.05 -17.47
CA ASP A 357 1.74 -7.67 -17.82
C ASP A 357 2.40 -6.96 -16.62
N ARG A 358 2.80 -5.70 -16.78
CA ARG A 358 3.33 -4.86 -15.73
C ARG A 358 2.24 -4.58 -14.66
N TRP A 359 2.67 -4.43 -13.42
CA TRP A 359 1.77 -4.06 -12.33
C TRP A 359 1.65 -2.55 -12.10
N GLY A 360 2.55 -1.76 -12.68
CA GLY A 360 2.59 -0.31 -12.53
C GLY A 360 3.06 0.17 -11.16
N ARG A 361 3.71 -0.68 -10.39
CA ARG A 361 4.27 -0.36 -9.07
C ARG A 361 5.50 0.54 -9.21
N ALA A 362 5.67 1.48 -8.27
CA ALA A 362 6.89 2.28 -8.23
C ALA A 362 8.12 1.39 -8.12
N GLY A 363 9.11 1.59 -8.98
CA GLY A 363 10.39 0.91 -8.93
C GLY A 363 11.17 1.37 -7.71
N THR A 364 11.48 0.47 -6.79
CA THR A 364 12.14 0.78 -5.51
C THR A 364 13.35 -0.11 -5.33
N LEU A 365 14.51 0.49 -5.05
CA LEU A 365 15.69 -0.21 -4.58
C LEU A 365 15.78 -0.03 -3.06
N MET A 366 15.93 -1.14 -2.34
CA MET A 366 16.11 -1.18 -0.91
C MET A 366 17.34 -2.02 -0.58
N GLU A 367 18.16 -1.56 0.33
CA GLU A 367 19.38 -2.23 0.76
C GLU A 367 19.34 -2.47 2.25
N TYR A 368 19.78 -3.65 2.69
CA TYR A 368 19.92 -3.98 4.09
C TYR A 368 21.36 -4.40 4.37
N GLU A 369 22.02 -3.64 5.25
CA GLU A 369 23.38 -3.86 5.66
C GLU A 369 23.57 -3.45 7.13
N ASP A 370 24.30 -4.23 7.90
CA ASP A 370 24.63 -3.96 9.31
C ASP A 370 23.43 -3.59 10.20
N GLY A 371 22.29 -4.26 9.98
CA GLY A 371 21.07 -4.04 10.76
C GLY A 371 20.27 -2.81 10.38
N LYS A 372 20.60 -2.13 9.28
CA LYS A 372 19.93 -0.93 8.80
C LYS A 372 19.43 -1.10 7.37
N TRP A 373 18.33 -0.40 7.08
CA TRP A 373 17.80 -0.27 5.74
C TRP A 373 18.24 1.06 5.13
N TYR A 374 18.66 1.00 3.88
CA TYR A 374 18.93 2.14 3.02
C TYR A 374 17.93 2.07 1.87
N ASN A 375 17.13 3.11 1.74
CA ASN A 375 16.06 3.16 0.76
C ASN A 375 16.39 4.20 -0.30
N PHE A 376 16.72 3.75 -1.49
CA PHE A 376 17.02 4.65 -2.59
C PHE A 376 15.82 5.58 -2.90
N ASN A 377 16.10 6.84 -3.19
CA ASN A 377 15.06 7.82 -3.45
C ASN A 377 14.50 7.68 -4.87
N GLU A 378 13.32 7.10 -5.00
CA GLU A 378 12.61 6.91 -6.28
C GLU A 378 12.47 8.20 -7.10
N ASN A 379 12.39 9.35 -6.43
CA ASN A 379 12.26 10.64 -7.09
C ASN A 379 13.52 11.07 -7.85
N GLU A 380 14.69 10.52 -7.54
CA GLU A 380 15.92 10.85 -8.28
C GLU A 380 15.82 10.35 -9.72
N VAL A 381 15.36 9.12 -9.92
CA VAL A 381 15.10 8.59 -11.27
C VAL A 381 14.04 9.42 -11.97
N ASN A 382 12.92 9.70 -11.27
CA ASN A 382 11.79 10.45 -11.83
C ASN A 382 12.18 11.87 -12.26
N ASN A 383 12.99 12.56 -11.46
CA ASN A 383 13.39 13.93 -11.71
C ASN A 383 14.46 14.03 -12.81
N LYS A 384 15.40 13.07 -12.86
CA LYS A 384 16.50 13.10 -13.83
C LYS A 384 16.09 12.62 -15.22
N PHE A 385 15.18 11.63 -15.28
CA PHE A 385 14.75 11.01 -16.54
C PHE A 385 13.22 11.03 -16.65
N ARG A 386 12.58 9.97 -16.15
CA ARG A 386 11.12 9.79 -16.10
C ARG A 386 10.76 8.75 -15.05
N ARG A 387 9.46 8.61 -14.77
CA ARG A 387 8.98 7.58 -13.86
C ARG A 387 9.33 6.18 -14.37
N VAL A 388 10.06 5.43 -13.56
CA VAL A 388 10.39 4.02 -13.80
C VAL A 388 9.66 3.15 -12.80
N ARG A 389 9.05 2.08 -13.31
CA ARG A 389 8.17 1.17 -12.55
C ARG A 389 8.67 -0.27 -12.63
N ASP A 390 8.08 -1.12 -11.78
CA ASP A 390 8.16 -2.57 -11.87
C ASP A 390 9.60 -3.10 -12.02
N TYR A 391 10.44 -2.81 -11.01
CA TYR A 391 11.79 -3.38 -10.95
C TYR A 391 11.72 -4.90 -10.86
N THR A 392 12.50 -5.60 -11.69
CA THR A 392 12.44 -7.05 -11.86
C THR A 392 13.74 -7.77 -11.55
N GLY A 393 14.86 -7.08 -11.50
CA GLY A 393 16.17 -7.69 -11.22
C GLY A 393 17.22 -6.64 -10.89
N ILE A 394 18.30 -7.08 -10.26
CA ILE A 394 19.46 -6.27 -9.88
C ILE A 394 20.71 -7.03 -10.28
N ALA A 395 21.66 -6.36 -10.93
CA ALA A 395 23.02 -6.83 -11.14
C ALA A 395 23.98 -5.84 -10.50
N VAL A 396 24.89 -6.35 -9.69
CA VAL A 396 25.98 -5.57 -9.08
C VAL A 396 27.22 -5.74 -9.96
N ASP A 397 27.90 -4.64 -10.26
CA ASP A 397 29.16 -4.68 -10.97
C ASP A 397 30.19 -5.49 -10.17
N PRO A 398 30.76 -6.58 -10.72
CA PRO A 398 31.70 -7.41 -9.96
C PRO A 398 32.99 -6.69 -9.59
N LYS A 399 33.24 -5.50 -10.14
CA LYS A 399 34.44 -4.68 -9.85
C LYS A 399 34.13 -3.47 -8.96
N ASP A 400 32.85 -3.15 -8.73
CA ASP A 400 32.44 -1.98 -7.96
C ASP A 400 31.13 -2.28 -7.21
N PRO A 401 31.18 -2.60 -5.90
CA PRO A 401 30.00 -2.98 -5.12
C PRO A 401 28.98 -1.87 -4.90
N GLU A 402 29.31 -0.63 -5.25
CA GLU A 402 28.38 0.51 -5.21
C GLU A 402 27.82 0.87 -6.59
N HIS A 403 27.99 -0.01 -7.59
CA HIS A 403 27.53 0.17 -8.94
C HIS A 403 26.48 -0.89 -9.32
N TYR A 404 25.22 -0.49 -9.53
CA TYR A 404 24.08 -1.36 -9.76
C TYR A 404 23.39 -1.08 -11.08
N PHE A 405 22.92 -2.16 -11.71
CA PHE A 405 22.01 -2.11 -12.85
C PHE A 405 20.69 -2.79 -12.50
N ILE A 406 19.59 -2.06 -12.63
CA ILE A 406 18.27 -2.50 -12.19
C ILE A 406 17.35 -2.58 -13.39
N SER A 407 16.84 -3.78 -13.67
CA SER A 407 15.88 -3.99 -14.77
C SER A 407 14.47 -3.56 -14.39
N SER A 408 13.74 -2.98 -15.34
CA SER A 408 12.33 -2.60 -15.26
C SER A 408 11.50 -3.36 -16.29
N TYR A 409 10.28 -3.78 -15.89
CA TYR A 409 9.35 -4.42 -16.84
C TYR A 409 8.49 -3.40 -17.59
N GLY A 410 9.12 -2.32 -18.06
CA GLY A 410 8.45 -1.25 -18.80
C GLY A 410 9.41 -0.22 -19.37
N GLU A 411 10.34 0.25 -18.57
CA GLU A 411 11.11 1.44 -18.92
C GLU A 411 12.61 1.19 -19.17
N GLY A 412 13.04 -0.09 -19.22
CA GLY A 412 14.44 -0.45 -19.56
C GLY A 412 15.31 -0.77 -18.34
N ILE A 413 16.52 -0.21 -18.27
CA ILE A 413 17.52 -0.49 -17.21
C ILE A 413 17.97 0.83 -16.59
N VAL A 414 17.89 0.92 -15.26
CA VAL A 414 18.41 2.04 -14.48
C VAL A 414 19.82 1.68 -13.98
N GLU A 415 20.77 2.56 -14.20
CA GLU A 415 22.13 2.49 -13.68
C GLU A 415 22.25 3.44 -12.48
N ILE A 416 22.69 2.89 -11.35
CA ILE A 416 22.95 3.61 -10.09
C ILE A 416 24.39 3.36 -9.69
N LYS A 417 25.10 4.42 -9.34
CA LYS A 417 26.45 4.35 -8.83
C LYS A 417 26.65 5.30 -7.66
N ASN A 418 27.19 4.82 -6.55
CA ASN A 418 27.39 5.60 -5.32
C ASN A 418 26.10 6.29 -4.85
N ASN A 419 24.98 5.58 -4.87
CA ASN A 419 23.63 6.07 -4.56
C ASN A 419 23.12 7.21 -5.47
N GLU A 420 23.73 7.44 -6.62
CA GLU A 420 23.26 8.41 -7.61
C GLU A 420 22.80 7.70 -8.88
N VAL A 421 21.70 8.18 -9.47
CA VAL A 421 21.26 7.71 -10.80
C VAL A 421 22.21 8.21 -11.86
N VAL A 422 22.89 7.29 -12.54
CA VAL A 422 23.82 7.62 -13.64
C VAL A 422 23.06 7.72 -14.94
N GLN A 423 22.32 6.67 -15.32
CA GLN A 423 21.68 6.54 -16.62
C GLN A 423 20.38 5.73 -16.55
N LEU A 424 19.49 6.02 -17.49
CA LEU A 424 18.36 5.17 -17.85
C LEU A 424 18.59 4.70 -19.30
N TYR A 425 18.81 3.40 -19.48
CA TYR A 425 18.94 2.78 -20.80
C TYR A 425 17.57 2.35 -21.31
N ASP A 426 17.20 2.85 -22.48
CA ASP A 426 15.99 2.49 -23.18
C ASP A 426 16.28 2.36 -24.70
N HIS A 427 15.25 2.29 -25.54
CA HIS A 427 15.40 2.14 -26.99
C HIS A 427 16.01 3.37 -27.68
N THR A 428 16.16 4.50 -27.01
CA THR A 428 16.71 5.73 -27.60
C THR A 428 18.22 5.85 -27.46
N ASN A 429 18.82 5.12 -26.53
CA ASN A 429 20.24 5.23 -26.19
C ASN A 429 20.95 3.89 -25.97
N SER A 430 20.33 2.78 -26.33
CA SER A 430 20.87 1.43 -26.16
C SER A 430 20.36 0.49 -27.27
N ALA A 431 20.76 -0.78 -27.22
CA ALA A 431 20.20 -1.82 -28.09
C ALA A 431 18.88 -2.41 -27.57
N LEU A 432 18.35 -1.92 -26.44
CA LEU A 432 17.06 -2.37 -25.90
C LEU A 432 15.93 -1.98 -26.87
N THR A 433 14.95 -2.86 -27.04
CA THR A 433 13.86 -2.66 -27.97
C THR A 433 12.50 -2.71 -27.27
N PRO A 434 11.57 -1.81 -27.64
CA PRO A 434 10.20 -1.86 -27.14
C PRO A 434 9.41 -2.97 -27.81
N ILE A 435 8.32 -3.43 -27.20
CA ILE A 435 7.35 -4.29 -27.87
C ILE A 435 6.65 -3.51 -28.98
N THR A 436 6.42 -4.16 -30.11
CA THR A 436 5.87 -3.52 -31.34
C THR A 436 4.57 -4.14 -31.82
N TYR A 437 4.19 -5.31 -31.30
CA TYR A 437 3.03 -6.06 -31.77
C TYR A 437 1.68 -5.49 -31.30
N ILE A 438 1.67 -4.56 -30.33
CA ILE A 438 0.48 -3.83 -29.89
C ILE A 438 0.53 -2.41 -30.46
N PRO A 439 -0.33 -2.04 -31.43
CA PRO A 439 -0.33 -0.71 -32.01
C PRO A 439 -0.70 0.38 -30.98
N GLY A 440 -0.06 1.54 -31.10
CA GLY A 440 -0.41 2.73 -30.32
C GLY A 440 0.19 2.79 -28.90
N LEU A 441 1.01 1.82 -28.51
CA LEU A 441 1.76 1.91 -27.25
C LEU A 441 2.87 2.96 -27.34
N ASN A 442 3.11 3.66 -26.23
CA ASN A 442 4.27 4.53 -26.12
C ASN A 442 5.55 3.67 -25.99
N PRO A 443 6.50 3.71 -26.92
CA PRO A 443 7.70 2.89 -26.87
C PRO A 443 8.52 3.06 -25.58
N LEU A 444 8.51 4.25 -24.99
CA LEU A 444 9.24 4.54 -23.76
C LEU A 444 8.70 3.79 -22.52
N ASP A 445 7.44 3.36 -22.56
CA ASP A 445 6.78 2.66 -21.45
C ASP A 445 6.77 1.13 -21.64
N TYR A 446 7.35 0.61 -22.73
CA TYR A 446 7.24 -0.80 -23.09
C TYR A 446 8.57 -1.45 -23.50
N VAL A 447 9.69 -0.97 -22.95
CA VAL A 447 10.99 -1.65 -22.99
C VAL A 447 11.04 -2.60 -21.79
N ARG A 448 10.61 -3.85 -22.02
CA ARG A 448 10.41 -4.85 -20.96
C ARG A 448 11.67 -5.66 -20.72
N ILE A 449 12.29 -5.52 -19.54
CA ILE A 449 13.47 -6.28 -19.17
C ILE A 449 13.12 -7.28 -18.06
N GLY A 450 13.34 -8.57 -18.33
CA GLY A 450 13.04 -9.66 -17.39
C GLY A 450 14.11 -9.84 -16.32
N GLY A 451 15.38 -9.74 -16.70
CA GLY A 451 16.51 -9.89 -15.79
C GLY A 451 17.79 -9.30 -16.35
N VAL A 452 18.74 -9.06 -15.44
CA VAL A 452 20.08 -8.56 -15.73
C VAL A 452 21.12 -9.35 -14.92
N THR A 453 22.31 -9.53 -15.49
CA THR A 453 23.46 -10.17 -14.79
C THR A 453 24.76 -9.83 -15.49
N PHE A 454 25.87 -9.88 -14.75
CA PHE A 454 27.20 -9.72 -15.31
C PHE A 454 27.84 -11.06 -15.67
N ASP A 455 28.63 -11.09 -16.74
CA ASP A 455 29.59 -12.17 -16.98
C ASP A 455 30.90 -11.91 -16.21
N LYS A 456 31.82 -12.88 -16.27
CA LYS A 456 33.12 -12.78 -15.59
C LYS A 456 34.04 -11.75 -16.20
N GLU A 457 33.83 -11.35 -17.43
CA GLU A 457 34.55 -10.30 -18.14
C GLU A 457 34.08 -8.90 -17.73
N GLY A 458 32.87 -8.81 -17.16
CA GLY A 458 32.23 -7.57 -16.71
C GLY A 458 31.27 -6.97 -17.73
N ASN A 459 30.79 -7.75 -18.70
CA ASN A 459 29.73 -7.31 -19.60
C ASN A 459 28.36 -7.56 -18.95
N LEU A 460 27.44 -6.60 -19.06
CA LEU A 460 26.09 -6.69 -18.53
C LEU A 460 25.16 -7.33 -19.55
N TRP A 461 24.65 -8.51 -19.25
CA TRP A 461 23.66 -9.23 -20.03
C TRP A 461 22.25 -8.94 -19.55
N ALA A 462 21.31 -8.75 -20.48
CA ALA A 462 19.92 -8.45 -20.18
C ALA A 462 18.97 -9.24 -21.09
N THR A 463 17.86 -9.73 -20.50
CA THR A 463 16.76 -10.34 -21.26
C THR A 463 15.70 -9.29 -21.60
N ASN A 464 15.47 -9.05 -22.89
CA ASN A 464 14.45 -8.12 -23.40
C ASN A 464 13.22 -8.93 -23.85
N CYS A 465 12.13 -8.79 -23.12
CA CYS A 465 10.91 -9.59 -23.32
C CYS A 465 10.13 -9.17 -24.56
N GLU A 466 9.48 -10.16 -25.20
CA GLU A 466 8.51 -9.95 -26.28
C GLU A 466 9.08 -9.19 -27.49
N VAL A 467 10.36 -9.45 -27.78
CA VAL A 467 11.08 -8.91 -28.93
C VAL A 467 11.89 -10.01 -29.61
N THR A 468 12.21 -9.84 -30.89
CA THR A 468 12.93 -10.85 -31.68
C THR A 468 14.34 -11.09 -31.15
N ASP A 469 15.07 -10.00 -30.90
CA ASP A 469 16.42 -10.06 -30.33
C ASP A 469 16.33 -10.03 -28.81
N ALA A 470 15.95 -11.14 -28.19
CA ALA A 470 15.58 -11.24 -26.81
C ALA A 470 16.76 -11.16 -25.81
N LEU A 471 18.01 -11.29 -26.27
CA LEU A 471 19.18 -11.18 -25.41
C LEU A 471 20.04 -9.99 -25.85
N LYS A 472 20.38 -9.16 -24.89
CA LYS A 472 21.16 -7.93 -25.06
C LYS A 472 22.39 -7.97 -24.17
N VAL A 473 23.46 -7.32 -24.60
CA VAL A 473 24.65 -7.14 -23.78
C VAL A 473 25.21 -5.74 -23.93
N LEU A 474 25.48 -5.10 -22.80
CA LEU A 474 26.30 -3.89 -22.70
C LEU A 474 27.73 -4.34 -22.40
N LYS A 475 28.65 -4.10 -23.34
CA LYS A 475 30.05 -4.46 -23.21
C LYS A 475 30.80 -3.48 -22.32
N THR A 476 31.93 -3.91 -21.80
CA THR A 476 32.81 -3.09 -20.96
C THR A 476 33.34 -1.84 -21.67
N ASP A 477 33.34 -1.80 -23.00
CA ASP A 477 33.69 -0.62 -23.79
C ASP A 477 32.54 0.38 -23.99
N GLY A 478 31.36 0.10 -23.40
CA GLY A 478 30.16 0.92 -23.49
C GLY A 478 29.32 0.67 -24.74
N THR A 479 29.69 -0.25 -25.62
CA THR A 479 28.92 -0.60 -26.82
C THR A 479 27.94 -1.73 -26.53
N TRP A 480 26.87 -1.80 -27.34
CA TRP A 480 25.82 -2.81 -27.22
C TRP A 480 25.86 -3.84 -28.34
N ALA A 481 25.54 -5.09 -27.98
CA ALA A 481 25.22 -6.13 -28.94
C ALA A 481 23.88 -6.79 -28.61
N SER A 482 23.26 -7.44 -29.64
CA SER A 482 21.95 -8.10 -29.54
C SER A 482 22.01 -9.48 -30.17
N PHE A 483 21.29 -10.45 -29.57
CA PHE A 483 21.18 -11.81 -30.08
C PHE A 483 19.71 -12.19 -30.18
N GLY A 484 19.33 -12.68 -31.37
CA GLY A 484 18.02 -13.21 -31.68
C GLY A 484 18.07 -14.72 -31.83
N PHE A 485 16.97 -15.39 -31.58
CA PHE A 485 16.87 -16.85 -31.68
C PHE A 485 15.70 -17.24 -32.55
N ASN A 486 15.91 -18.11 -33.52
CA ASN A 486 14.87 -18.53 -34.49
C ASN A 486 13.63 -19.16 -33.82
N LYS A 487 13.76 -19.66 -32.62
CA LYS A 487 12.67 -20.24 -31.80
C LYS A 487 11.88 -19.21 -31.03
N PHE A 488 12.42 -18.00 -30.82
CA PHE A 488 11.75 -16.92 -30.11
C PHE A 488 11.20 -15.90 -31.10
N THR A 489 9.93 -15.61 -30.95
CA THR A 489 9.23 -14.55 -31.68
C THR A 489 8.88 -13.40 -30.75
N ASN A 490 8.28 -12.35 -31.27
CA ASN A 490 7.79 -11.20 -30.50
C ASN A 490 6.76 -11.56 -29.43
N ALA A 491 6.25 -12.80 -29.36
CA ALA A 491 5.27 -13.25 -28.38
C ALA A 491 5.90 -13.93 -27.17
N HIS A 492 7.19 -14.26 -27.20
CA HIS A 492 7.83 -15.02 -26.12
C HIS A 492 8.28 -14.12 -24.96
N LYS A 493 7.96 -14.57 -23.76
CA LYS A 493 8.33 -13.90 -22.51
C LYS A 493 9.59 -14.54 -21.94
N VAL A 494 10.68 -13.82 -22.04
CA VAL A 494 11.92 -14.19 -21.34
C VAL A 494 11.97 -13.54 -19.94
N ASP A 495 12.61 -14.20 -18.99
CA ASP A 495 12.72 -13.74 -17.62
C ASP A 495 14.19 -13.71 -17.16
N LYS A 496 14.49 -14.34 -16.05
CA LYS A 496 15.81 -14.32 -15.44
C LYS A 496 16.87 -14.96 -16.34
N ILE A 497 18.08 -14.43 -16.23
CA ILE A 497 19.26 -14.95 -16.88
C ILE A 497 20.27 -15.35 -15.81
N THR A 498 20.89 -16.50 -15.97
CA THR A 498 21.98 -16.99 -15.12
C THR A 498 23.17 -17.36 -16.00
N ILE A 499 24.35 -16.87 -15.66
CA ILE A 499 25.59 -17.20 -16.36
C ILE A 499 26.36 -18.23 -15.55
N THR A 500 26.70 -19.34 -16.19
CA THR A 500 27.46 -20.44 -15.56
C THR A 500 28.96 -20.16 -15.57
N SER A 501 29.73 -20.92 -14.81
CA SER A 501 31.20 -20.79 -14.72
C SER A 501 31.92 -20.94 -16.07
N ASN A 502 31.32 -21.67 -17.02
CA ASN A 502 31.81 -21.81 -18.40
C ASN A 502 31.17 -20.80 -19.37
N ASN A 503 30.66 -19.69 -18.87
CA ASN A 503 30.13 -18.54 -19.59
C ASN A 503 28.85 -18.80 -20.41
N ARG A 504 28.14 -19.93 -20.20
CA ARG A 504 26.84 -20.18 -20.84
C ARG A 504 25.72 -19.40 -20.17
N LYS A 505 24.88 -18.77 -20.98
CA LYS A 505 23.73 -17.98 -20.57
C LYS A 505 22.50 -18.89 -20.54
N TRP A 506 21.94 -19.11 -19.37
CA TRP A 506 20.71 -19.87 -19.15
C TRP A 506 19.57 -18.88 -18.92
N ILE A 507 18.58 -18.92 -19.78
CA ILE A 507 17.51 -17.93 -19.83
C ILE A 507 16.18 -18.65 -19.60
N ASN A 508 15.41 -18.23 -18.61
CA ASN A 508 14.04 -18.68 -18.42
C ASN A 508 13.14 -18.04 -19.50
N ALA A 509 12.33 -18.87 -20.14
CA ALA A 509 11.28 -18.42 -21.07
C ALA A 509 9.95 -19.11 -20.73
N ASP A 510 8.85 -18.60 -21.23
CA ASP A 510 7.51 -19.18 -21.02
C ASP A 510 7.35 -20.58 -21.63
N GLU A 511 8.16 -20.94 -22.62
CA GLU A 511 8.14 -22.27 -23.25
C GLU A 511 9.29 -23.19 -22.82
N GLY A 512 10.12 -22.79 -21.86
CA GLY A 512 11.22 -23.63 -21.37
C GLY A 512 12.47 -22.83 -21.01
N ILE A 513 13.63 -23.47 -21.17
CA ILE A 513 14.93 -22.86 -20.87
C ILE A 513 15.71 -22.76 -22.18
N LEU A 514 16.19 -21.56 -22.49
CA LEU A 514 17.15 -21.34 -23.56
C LEU A 514 18.56 -21.34 -22.99
N ILE A 515 19.46 -22.08 -23.60
CA ILE A 515 20.90 -22.07 -23.33
C ILE A 515 21.60 -21.42 -24.51
N PHE A 516 22.36 -20.36 -24.25
CA PHE A 516 23.14 -19.65 -25.24
C PHE A 516 24.62 -19.65 -24.88
N ASP A 517 25.47 -19.93 -25.84
CA ASP A 517 26.94 -19.98 -25.74
C ASP A 517 27.52 -19.14 -26.87
N ASP A 518 28.10 -17.99 -26.53
CA ASP A 518 28.79 -17.08 -27.46
C ASP A 518 30.25 -17.46 -27.70
N LYS A 519 30.69 -18.63 -27.20
CA LYS A 519 32.07 -19.11 -27.24
C LYS A 519 33.11 -18.10 -26.73
N GLY A 520 32.68 -17.05 -26.03
CA GLY A 520 33.52 -15.95 -25.55
C GLY A 520 33.81 -14.87 -26.61
N THR A 521 33.06 -14.83 -27.70
CA THR A 521 33.27 -13.91 -28.87
C THR A 521 31.98 -13.15 -29.17
N ILE A 522 31.63 -12.12 -28.34
CA ILE A 522 30.38 -11.36 -28.47
C ILE A 522 30.18 -10.76 -29.87
N ASP A 523 31.25 -10.39 -30.55
CA ASP A 523 31.20 -9.72 -31.88
C ASP A 523 31.25 -10.69 -33.04
N ASP A 524 31.66 -11.95 -32.88
CA ASP A 524 31.61 -13.00 -33.89
C ASP A 524 30.45 -13.95 -33.61
N LYS A 525 29.35 -13.73 -34.32
CA LYS A 525 28.14 -14.55 -34.19
C LYS A 525 28.16 -15.87 -34.99
N SER A 526 29.22 -16.11 -35.71
CA SER A 526 29.31 -17.29 -36.59
C SER A 526 29.56 -18.60 -35.84
N ASP A 527 30.08 -18.51 -34.62
CA ASP A 527 30.37 -19.62 -33.70
C ASP A 527 29.36 -19.78 -32.56
N ASP A 528 28.33 -18.91 -32.50
CA ASP A 528 27.26 -18.95 -31.51
C ASP A 528 26.48 -20.27 -31.56
N GLU A 529 26.19 -20.81 -30.37
CA GLU A 529 25.35 -21.99 -30.21
C GLU A 529 24.13 -21.69 -29.29
N SER A 530 22.95 -22.20 -29.69
CA SER A 530 21.74 -22.11 -28.86
C SER A 530 20.96 -23.41 -28.80
N HIS A 531 20.47 -23.78 -27.64
CA HIS A 531 19.74 -25.02 -27.36
C HIS A 531 18.44 -24.78 -26.62
#